data_fc81286b608d149073a12910ab5c1887
#
_entry.id   fc81286b608d149073a12910ab5c1887
#
_cell.length_a   1.000
_cell.length_b   1.000
_cell.length_c   1.000
_cell.angle_alpha   90.00
_cell.angle_beta   90.00
_cell.angle_gamma   90.00
#
_symmetry.space_group_name_H-M   'P 1'
#
loop_
_entity.id
_entity.type
_entity.pdbx_description
1 polymer ?
#
loop_
_entity_poly.entity_id
_entity_poly.type
_entity_poly.pdbx_seq_one_letter_code
_entity_poly.pdbx_strand_id
1 'polypeptide(L)'
;MSGITLVRNMVAGLAMFVGFTSMAAPAPVRAEPLYFAVEVRRDGRLVAQPKLLGETGRTLRAERRRPGAPLPDYRLVLTPKAEGQSFLLQLDLLLPEAKGHSELALLHGQERKLQLGRVPGELEVSLLLMKVDSPEFRALMQLGESCGKSLSTSSI
;
A
#
# COMPACT_ATOMS: atom_id res chain seq x y z
N MET A 1 90.44 -22.20 4.06
CA MET A 1 89.69 -22.89 5.05
C MET A 1 88.28 -22.45 4.92
N SER A 2 87.55 -23.33 4.49
CA SER A 2 86.23 -23.40 3.93
C SER A 2 85.10 -23.14 4.94
N GLY A 3 84.24 -22.29 4.63
CA GLY A 3 82.99 -22.16 5.35
C GLY A 3 81.84 -21.93 4.35
N ILE A 4 81.15 -22.99 4.00
CA ILE A 4 80.03 -22.99 3.12
C ILE A 4 78.77 -22.65 3.93
N THR A 5 78.24 -21.48 3.74
CA THR A 5 77.00 -21.08 4.35
C THR A 5 75.84 -21.42 3.38
N LEU A 6 75.05 -22.39 3.77
CA LEU A 6 73.81 -22.84 3.10
C LEU A 6 72.67 -21.86 3.35
N VAL A 7 72.36 -21.08 2.34
CA VAL A 7 71.15 -20.21 2.41
C VAL A 7 69.90 -21.01 2.05
N ARG A 8 69.09 -21.27 3.00
CA ARG A 8 67.82 -22.00 2.87
C ARG A 8 66.71 -21.01 2.51
N ASN A 9 66.34 -20.97 1.27
CA ASN A 9 65.22 -20.20 0.77
C ASN A 9 63.88 -20.75 1.34
N MET A 10 63.29 -19.98 2.21
CA MET A 10 61.97 -20.22 2.72
C MET A 10 60.96 -19.47 1.83
N VAL A 11 60.34 -20.20 0.92
CA VAL A 11 59.24 -19.71 0.09
C VAL A 11 57.97 -19.69 0.97
N ALA A 12 57.58 -18.51 1.41
CA ALA A 12 56.32 -18.30 2.07
C ALA A 12 55.22 -18.25 1.02
N GLY A 13 54.44 -19.32 0.93
CA GLY A 13 53.24 -19.37 0.09
C GLY A 13 52.12 -18.50 0.68
N LEU A 14 51.86 -17.38 0.04
CA LEU A 14 50.72 -16.53 0.35
C LEU A 14 49.44 -17.16 -0.24
N ALA A 15 48.70 -17.89 0.58
CA ALA A 15 47.35 -18.36 0.19
C ALA A 15 46.38 -17.19 0.22
N MET A 16 46.04 -16.65 -0.95
CA MET A 16 44.94 -15.73 -1.14
C MET A 16 43.62 -16.48 -0.93
N PHE A 17 43.01 -16.31 0.23
CA PHE A 17 41.61 -16.64 0.45
C PHE A 17 40.73 -15.63 -0.30
N VAL A 18 40.31 -15.98 -1.50
CA VAL A 18 39.23 -15.27 -2.20
C VAL A 18 37.94 -15.63 -1.49
N GLY A 19 37.55 -14.80 -0.53
CA GLY A 19 36.24 -14.87 0.11
C GLY A 19 35.16 -14.55 -0.93
N PHE A 20 34.46 -15.55 -1.43
CA PHE A 20 33.20 -15.35 -2.15
C PHE A 20 32.16 -14.88 -1.12
N THR A 21 31.99 -13.57 -1.01
CA THR A 21 30.79 -13.01 -0.37
C THR A 21 29.63 -13.32 -1.31
N SER A 22 28.89 -14.39 -1.00
CA SER A 22 27.59 -14.63 -1.60
C SER A 22 26.69 -13.45 -1.24
N MET A 23 26.55 -12.51 -2.15
CA MET A 23 25.45 -11.54 -2.08
C MET A 23 24.17 -12.35 -2.27
N ALA A 24 23.52 -12.71 -1.15
CA ALA A 24 22.17 -13.24 -1.20
C ALA A 24 21.31 -12.17 -1.85
N ALA A 25 20.74 -12.49 -3.02
CA ALA A 25 19.78 -11.64 -3.67
C ALA A 25 18.63 -11.39 -2.66
N PRO A 26 18.14 -10.14 -2.50
CA PRO A 26 17.00 -9.88 -1.62
C PRO A 26 15.83 -10.76 -2.07
N ALA A 27 15.23 -11.49 -1.11
CA ALA A 27 14.06 -12.31 -1.38
C ALA A 27 13.00 -11.45 -2.07
N PRO A 28 12.33 -11.93 -3.15
CA PRO A 28 11.31 -11.16 -3.83
C PRO A 28 10.23 -10.81 -2.80
N VAL A 29 9.98 -9.52 -2.62
CA VAL A 29 8.90 -9.03 -1.75
C VAL A 29 7.60 -9.55 -2.34
N ARG A 30 6.96 -10.49 -1.64
CA ARG A 30 5.69 -11.07 -2.07
C ARG A 30 4.63 -9.99 -2.02
N ALA A 31 3.93 -9.77 -3.12
CA ALA A 31 2.79 -8.87 -3.17
C ALA A 31 1.70 -9.36 -2.21
N GLU A 32 1.22 -8.48 -1.34
CA GLU A 32 0.19 -8.80 -0.34
C GLU A 32 -1.13 -8.22 -0.79
N PRO A 33 -2.21 -9.04 -0.84
CA PRO A 33 -3.52 -8.56 -1.24
C PRO A 33 -4.14 -7.70 -0.14
N LEU A 34 -4.60 -6.51 -0.52
CA LEU A 34 -5.17 -5.50 0.37
C LEU A 34 -6.55 -5.04 -0.08
N TYR A 35 -7.39 -4.74 0.89
CA TYR A 35 -8.69 -4.12 0.72
C TYR A 35 -8.67 -2.72 1.32
N PHE A 36 -9.23 -1.76 0.60
CA PHE A 36 -9.39 -0.39 1.04
C PHE A 36 -10.87 0.02 0.98
N ALA A 37 -11.38 0.51 2.09
CA ALA A 37 -12.65 1.25 2.12
C ALA A 37 -12.32 2.73 2.29
N VAL A 38 -12.74 3.53 1.34
CA VAL A 38 -12.45 4.97 1.33
C VAL A 38 -13.76 5.74 1.35
N GLU A 39 -13.82 6.75 2.18
CA GLU A 39 -14.93 7.71 2.21
C GLU A 39 -14.38 9.10 1.94
N VAL A 40 -14.93 9.77 0.95
CA VAL A 40 -14.55 11.14 0.58
C VAL A 40 -15.70 12.07 0.92
N ARG A 41 -15.42 13.08 1.74
CA ARG A 41 -16.35 14.15 2.09
C ARG A 41 -15.81 15.50 1.65
N ARG A 42 -16.71 16.32 1.13
CA ARG A 42 -16.42 17.72 0.82
C ARG A 42 -17.45 18.59 1.53
N ASP A 43 -16.96 19.58 2.29
CA ASP A 43 -17.80 20.46 3.09
C ASP A 43 -18.84 19.69 3.96
N GLY A 44 -18.40 18.58 4.56
CA GLY A 44 -19.21 17.68 5.36
C GLY A 44 -20.15 16.76 4.58
N ARG A 45 -20.25 16.89 3.26
CA ARG A 45 -21.12 16.08 2.40
C ARG A 45 -20.36 14.91 1.81
N LEU A 46 -20.98 13.73 1.82
CA LEU A 46 -20.42 12.55 1.19
C LEU A 46 -20.38 12.71 -0.34
N VAL A 47 -19.19 12.58 -0.92
CA VAL A 47 -18.95 12.67 -2.36
C VAL A 47 -18.80 11.28 -2.98
N ALA A 48 -18.05 10.39 -2.31
CA ALA A 48 -17.74 9.07 -2.83
C ALA A 48 -17.39 8.09 -1.71
N GLN A 49 -17.69 6.81 -1.94
CA GLN A 49 -17.30 5.69 -1.05
C GLN A 49 -16.73 4.52 -1.89
N PRO A 50 -15.59 4.70 -2.55
CA PRO A 50 -15.01 3.62 -3.31
C PRO A 50 -14.44 2.53 -2.39
N LYS A 51 -14.62 1.28 -2.83
CA LYS A 51 -14.01 0.08 -2.25
C LYS A 51 -13.03 -0.47 -3.27
N LEU A 52 -11.80 -0.70 -2.87
CA LEU A 52 -10.73 -1.10 -3.76
C LEU A 52 -10.08 -2.39 -3.27
N LEU A 53 -9.82 -3.30 -4.19
CA LEU A 53 -9.01 -4.48 -3.98
C LEU A 53 -7.74 -4.35 -4.81
N GLY A 54 -6.61 -4.64 -4.21
CA GLY A 54 -5.33 -4.59 -4.90
C GLY A 54 -4.21 -5.26 -4.13
N GLU A 55 -3.00 -4.98 -4.54
CA GLU A 55 -1.79 -5.59 -3.98
C GLU A 55 -0.76 -4.50 -3.65
N THR A 56 0.08 -4.79 -2.67
CA THR A 56 1.25 -3.94 -2.40
C THR A 56 2.14 -3.78 -3.63
N GLY A 57 2.64 -2.57 -3.84
CA GLY A 57 3.50 -2.23 -4.98
C GLY A 57 2.74 -1.91 -6.26
N ARG A 58 1.42 -2.03 -6.30
CA ARG A 58 0.59 -1.67 -7.45
C ARG A 58 -0.30 -0.47 -7.17
N THR A 59 -0.40 0.40 -8.15
CA THR A 59 -1.30 1.55 -8.08
C THR A 59 -2.74 1.14 -8.34
N LEU A 60 -3.63 1.53 -7.43
CA LEU A 60 -5.07 1.34 -7.52
C LEU A 60 -5.74 2.64 -7.92
N ARG A 61 -6.80 2.55 -8.70
CA ARG A 61 -7.54 3.72 -9.16
C ARG A 61 -9.03 3.49 -9.07
N ALA A 62 -9.74 4.47 -8.52
CA ALA A 62 -11.19 4.58 -8.58
C ALA A 62 -11.55 5.92 -9.21
N GLU A 63 -12.46 5.89 -10.16
CA GLU A 63 -12.92 7.09 -10.86
C GLU A 63 -14.41 6.96 -11.18
N ARG A 64 -15.15 8.05 -11.02
CA ARG A 64 -16.50 8.19 -11.53
C ARG A 64 -16.56 9.41 -12.44
N ARG A 65 -17.06 9.20 -13.64
CA ARG A 65 -17.21 10.25 -14.64
C ARG A 65 -18.60 10.17 -15.25
N ARG A 66 -19.30 11.28 -15.30
CA ARG A 66 -20.55 11.37 -16.05
C ARG A 66 -20.28 11.40 -17.56
N PRO A 67 -21.13 10.76 -18.37
CA PRO A 67 -20.98 10.84 -19.83
C PRO A 67 -20.93 12.29 -20.32
N GLY A 68 -19.95 12.60 -21.17
CA GLY A 68 -19.76 13.96 -21.72
C GLY A 68 -19.12 14.98 -20.80
N ALA A 69 -18.84 14.64 -19.54
CA ALA A 69 -18.17 15.55 -18.61
C ALA A 69 -16.66 15.65 -18.93
N PRO A 70 -16.08 16.87 -18.99
CA PRO A 70 -14.66 17.06 -19.25
C PRO A 70 -13.78 16.59 -18.08
N LEU A 71 -14.30 16.65 -16.84
CA LEU A 71 -13.61 16.23 -15.63
C LEU A 71 -14.39 15.12 -14.92
N PRO A 72 -13.69 14.22 -14.21
CA PRO A 72 -14.36 13.22 -13.39
C PRO A 72 -15.05 13.89 -12.19
N ASP A 73 -16.14 13.26 -11.71
CA ASP A 73 -16.77 13.64 -10.44
C ASP A 73 -15.79 13.44 -9.27
N TYR A 74 -15.02 12.37 -9.32
CA TYR A 74 -13.84 12.15 -8.51
C TYR A 74 -12.88 11.18 -9.21
N ARG A 75 -11.61 11.29 -8.87
CA ARG A 75 -10.54 10.32 -9.19
C ARG A 75 -9.70 10.13 -7.96
N LEU A 76 -9.63 8.90 -7.48
CA LEU A 76 -8.79 8.48 -6.36
C LEU A 76 -7.72 7.55 -6.89
N VAL A 77 -6.49 7.81 -6.53
CA VAL A 77 -5.32 6.95 -6.82
C VAL A 77 -4.65 6.61 -5.50
N LEU A 78 -4.44 5.31 -5.27
CA LEU A 78 -3.75 4.78 -4.10
C LEU A 78 -2.56 3.95 -4.54
N THR A 79 -1.41 4.16 -3.92
CA THR A 79 -0.23 3.33 -4.15
C THR A 79 0.28 2.80 -2.81
N PRO A 80 -0.06 1.54 -2.46
CA PRO A 80 0.38 0.92 -1.22
C PRO A 80 1.77 0.30 -1.37
N LYS A 81 2.62 0.50 -0.35
CA LYS A 81 3.92 -0.16 -0.21
C LYS A 81 4.00 -0.83 1.15
N ALA A 82 4.52 -2.05 1.20
CA ALA A 82 4.79 -2.71 2.47
C ALA A 82 6.02 -2.08 3.14
N GLU A 83 5.91 -1.75 4.42
CA GLU A 83 6.98 -1.19 5.23
C GLU A 83 6.95 -1.83 6.63
N GLY A 84 7.71 -2.92 6.80
CA GLY A 84 7.66 -3.72 8.02
C GLY A 84 6.28 -4.31 8.27
N GLN A 85 5.65 -3.94 9.39
CA GLN A 85 4.28 -4.36 9.74
C GLN A 85 3.21 -3.37 9.28
N SER A 86 3.61 -2.21 8.77
CA SER A 86 2.72 -1.17 8.28
C SER A 86 2.74 -1.10 6.76
N PHE A 87 1.79 -0.34 6.22
CA PHE A 87 1.69 -0.04 4.80
C PHE A 87 1.79 1.47 4.62
N LEU A 88 2.77 1.90 3.86
CA LEU A 88 2.90 3.28 3.42
C LEU A 88 2.00 3.48 2.21
N LEU A 89 1.07 4.42 2.30
CA LEU A 89 0.12 4.75 1.26
C LEU A 89 0.38 6.14 0.72
N GLN A 90 0.49 6.23 -0.59
CA GLN A 90 0.40 7.49 -1.30
C GLN A 90 -1.02 7.62 -1.84
N LEU A 91 -1.68 8.71 -1.51
CA LEU A 91 -3.05 9.02 -1.88
C LEU A 91 -3.10 10.31 -2.69
N ASP A 92 -3.66 10.22 -3.88
CA ASP A 92 -3.97 11.36 -4.74
C ASP A 92 -5.48 11.41 -4.98
N LEU A 93 -6.09 12.53 -4.69
CA LEU A 93 -7.52 12.77 -4.91
C LEU A 93 -7.72 13.98 -5.79
N LEU A 94 -8.50 13.80 -6.85
CA LEU A 94 -8.94 14.85 -7.76
C LEU A 94 -10.45 14.95 -7.74
N LEU A 95 -10.95 16.15 -7.46
CA LEU A 95 -12.33 16.59 -7.62
C LEU A 95 -12.36 17.75 -8.62
N PRO A 96 -13.52 18.13 -9.20
CA PRO A 96 -13.61 19.20 -10.20
C PRO A 96 -12.99 20.53 -9.77
N GLU A 97 -13.09 20.89 -8.49
CA GLU A 97 -12.61 22.17 -7.95
C GLU A 97 -11.59 22.01 -6.82
N ALA A 98 -11.20 20.79 -6.49
CA ALA A 98 -10.27 20.50 -5.42
C ALA A 98 -9.39 19.31 -5.74
N LYS A 99 -8.15 19.37 -5.31
CA LYS A 99 -7.21 18.25 -5.37
C LYS A 99 -6.44 18.15 -4.07
N GLY A 100 -6.13 16.94 -3.67
CA GLY A 100 -5.32 16.68 -2.49
C GLY A 100 -4.34 15.55 -2.73
N HIS A 101 -3.21 15.64 -2.06
CA HIS A 101 -2.20 14.59 -1.99
C HIS A 101 -1.85 14.36 -0.54
N SER A 102 -1.67 13.11 -0.17
CA SER A 102 -1.20 12.74 1.18
C SER A 102 -0.39 11.45 1.13
N GLU A 103 0.52 11.34 2.07
CA GLU A 103 1.26 10.13 2.35
C GLU A 103 1.05 9.77 3.81
N LEU A 104 0.69 8.52 4.07
CA LEU A 104 0.37 8.06 5.42
C LEU A 104 0.74 6.60 5.61
N ALA A 105 1.06 6.23 6.84
CA ALA A 105 1.26 4.85 7.24
C ALA A 105 0.02 4.31 7.95
N LEU A 106 -0.41 3.10 7.58
CA LEU A 106 -1.53 2.39 8.18
C LEU A 106 -1.14 0.98 8.58
N LEU A 107 -1.70 0.53 9.69
CA LEU A 107 -1.69 -0.87 10.09
C LEU A 107 -2.94 -1.58 9.55
N HIS A 108 -2.86 -2.90 9.47
CA HIS A 108 -4.03 -3.72 9.21
C HIS A 108 -5.17 -3.44 10.21
N GLY A 109 -6.39 -3.26 9.71
CA GLY A 109 -7.57 -2.94 10.52
C GLY A 109 -7.64 -1.49 11.02
N GLN A 110 -6.69 -0.65 10.66
CA GLN A 110 -6.67 0.74 11.08
C GLN A 110 -7.46 1.63 10.12
N GLU A 111 -8.26 2.51 10.69
CA GLU A 111 -8.91 3.62 9.99
C GLU A 111 -8.19 4.93 10.31
N ARG A 112 -7.98 5.75 9.30
CA ARG A 112 -7.44 7.10 9.43
C ARG A 112 -8.30 8.11 8.69
N LYS A 113 -8.48 9.27 9.33
CA LYS A 113 -9.11 10.46 8.73
C LYS A 113 -8.04 11.47 8.37
N LEU A 114 -8.10 11.98 7.16
CA LEU A 114 -7.17 12.94 6.60
C LEU A 114 -7.91 14.20 6.20
N GLN A 115 -7.33 15.34 6.50
CA GLN A 115 -7.76 16.62 5.98
C GLN A 115 -6.89 16.94 4.77
N LEU A 116 -7.51 16.98 3.59
CA LEU A 116 -6.85 17.29 2.33
C LEU A 116 -7.37 18.62 1.83
N GLY A 117 -6.73 19.60 1.75
CA GLY A 117 -7.21 20.89 1.30
C GLY A 117 -6.57 22.02 2.09
N ARG A 118 -6.84 23.24 1.66
CA ARG A 118 -6.25 24.42 2.28
C ARG A 118 -7.01 24.87 3.52
N VAL A 119 -8.28 24.54 3.59
CA VAL A 119 -9.17 24.92 4.68
C VAL A 119 -9.63 23.67 5.42
N PRO A 120 -9.53 23.64 6.77
CA PRO A 120 -10.05 22.52 7.55
C PRO A 120 -11.53 22.26 7.27
N GLY A 121 -11.88 20.98 7.02
CA GLY A 121 -13.25 20.56 6.71
C GLY A 121 -13.65 20.68 5.24
N GLU A 122 -12.87 21.33 4.39
CA GLU A 122 -13.15 21.44 2.96
C GLU A 122 -13.12 20.08 2.26
N LEU A 123 -12.08 19.30 2.50
CA LEU A 123 -11.87 17.99 1.90
C LEU A 123 -11.36 17.02 2.94
N GLU A 124 -12.16 16.02 3.27
CA GLU A 124 -11.86 15.00 4.26
C GLU A 124 -11.92 13.62 3.62
N VAL A 125 -10.94 12.77 3.92
CA VAL A 125 -10.88 11.39 3.48
C VAL A 125 -10.73 10.49 4.68
N SER A 126 -11.66 9.53 4.86
CA SER A 126 -11.50 8.39 5.75
C SER A 126 -11.01 7.20 4.97
N LEU A 127 -10.00 6.52 5.47
CA LEU A 127 -9.38 5.37 4.81
C LEU A 127 -9.19 4.23 5.81
N LEU A 128 -9.82 3.09 5.52
CA LEU A 128 -9.65 1.82 6.22
C LEU A 128 -8.85 0.87 5.35
N LEU A 129 -7.82 0.24 5.92
CA LEU A 129 -7.01 -0.78 5.27
C LEU A 129 -7.21 -2.14 5.95
N MET A 130 -7.44 -3.20 5.15
CA MET A 130 -7.49 -4.59 5.63
C MET A 130 -6.68 -5.51 4.73
N LYS A 131 -6.04 -6.51 5.34
CA LYS A 131 -5.46 -7.64 4.60
C LYS A 131 -6.59 -8.58 4.17
N VAL A 132 -6.63 -8.95 2.90
CA VAL A 132 -7.68 -9.82 2.34
C VAL A 132 -7.69 -11.21 2.98
N ASP A 133 -6.52 -11.73 3.34
CA ASP A 133 -6.37 -13.04 3.97
C ASP A 133 -6.67 -13.05 5.47
N SER A 134 -7.14 -11.93 6.04
CA SER A 134 -7.41 -11.80 7.46
C SER A 134 -8.80 -12.31 7.85
N PRO A 135 -8.99 -12.81 9.10
CA PRO A 135 -10.31 -13.19 9.61
C PRO A 135 -11.25 -11.98 9.72
N GLU A 136 -10.72 -10.79 10.00
CA GLU A 136 -11.49 -9.54 10.12
C GLU A 136 -12.11 -9.15 8.77
N PHE A 137 -11.37 -9.29 7.67
CA PHE A 137 -11.89 -9.06 6.34
C PHE A 137 -13.01 -10.04 5.98
N ARG A 138 -12.83 -11.33 6.30
CA ARG A 138 -13.88 -12.34 6.08
C ARG A 138 -15.15 -12.02 6.86
N ALA A 139 -15.02 -11.62 8.11
CA ALA A 139 -16.16 -11.21 8.95
C ALA A 139 -16.88 -9.98 8.34
N LEU A 140 -16.14 -8.98 7.86
CA LEU A 140 -16.70 -7.81 7.18
C LEU A 140 -17.52 -8.20 5.94
N MET A 141 -17.00 -9.10 5.11
CA MET A 141 -17.68 -9.56 3.91
C MET A 141 -18.96 -10.33 4.22
N GLN A 142 -18.94 -11.18 5.25
CA GLN A 142 -20.13 -11.92 5.70
C GLN A 142 -21.25 -11.00 6.21
N LEU A 143 -20.90 -9.95 6.95
CA LEU A 143 -21.87 -8.95 7.40
C LEU A 143 -22.50 -8.19 6.22
N GLY A 144 -21.71 -7.86 5.20
CA GLY A 144 -22.20 -7.22 3.97
C GLY A 144 -23.20 -8.08 3.22
N GLU A 145 -22.99 -9.38 3.11
CA GLU A 145 -23.89 -10.32 2.46
C GLU A 145 -25.20 -10.50 3.25
N SER A 146 -25.12 -10.51 4.57
CA SER A 146 -26.31 -10.66 5.45
C SER A 146 -27.24 -9.44 5.35
N CYS A 147 -26.69 -8.22 5.22
CA CYS A 147 -27.50 -7.02 5.00
C CYS A 147 -28.16 -6.99 3.62
N GLY A 148 -27.52 -7.56 2.60
CA GLY A 148 -28.08 -7.61 1.23
C GLY A 148 -29.27 -8.57 1.09
N LYS A 149 -29.33 -9.64 1.88
CA LYS A 149 -30.40 -10.65 1.83
C LYS A 149 -31.68 -10.23 2.52
N SER A 150 -31.65 -9.30 3.45
CA SER A 150 -32.85 -8.86 4.18
C SER A 150 -33.76 -7.90 3.39
N LEU A 151 -33.31 -7.39 2.24
CA LEU A 151 -34.09 -6.48 1.40
C LEU A 151 -34.86 -7.15 0.26
N SER A 152 -34.71 -8.47 0.06
CA SER A 152 -35.38 -9.17 -1.05
C SER A 152 -36.58 -10.04 -0.63
N THR A 153 -37.09 -9.93 0.61
CA THR A 153 -38.24 -10.73 1.08
C THR A 153 -39.38 -9.84 1.54
N SER A 154 -39.78 -8.89 0.70
CA SER A 154 -41.02 -8.17 0.86
C SER A 154 -41.63 -7.84 -0.51
N SER A 155 -42.19 -8.90 -1.14
CA SER A 155 -43.06 -8.72 -2.28
C SER A 155 -44.06 -9.86 -2.28
N ILE A 156 -45.18 -9.63 -1.62
CA ILE A 156 -46.47 -10.28 -1.88
C ILE A 156 -47.45 -9.16 -2.15
#